data_7af5327bf2b7569729e1a945fb7ca07c
#
_entry.id   7af5327bf2b7569729e1a945fb7ca07c
#
_cell.length_a   1.000
_cell.length_b   1.000
_cell.length_c   1.000
_cell.angle_alpha   90.00
_cell.angle_beta   90.00
_cell.angle_gamma   90.00
#
_symmetry.space_group_name_H-M   'P 1'
#
loop_
_entity.id
_entity.type
_entity.pdbx_description
1 polymer ?
#
loop_
_entity_poly.entity_id
_entity_poly.type
_entity_poly.pdbx_seq_one_letter_code
_entity_poly.pdbx_strand_id
1 'polypeptide(L)'
;IINPDMVEKIGFSTGGFEAKYGDRMSSVLDITYKRPKPFEASLSAGLLGASTYIGISNKKLSWSNSIRYKTNKYLLGSLQTRGEYKPRFFDYQTYLSYQPNKQWKIDFIGNISANHYDFQPQDRETAFGTMKDIKSFRVYFDGQEKDLFRTYFGSLSIKRQLSDRTFVSLLTSAFYTKEQETYDIQGQYWLTQTETSENLGVGTYMEH
;
A
#
# COMPACT_ATOMS: atom_id res chain seq x y z
N ILE A 1 -6.25 -0.81 2.81
CA ILE A 1 -5.68 -2.15 3.04
C ILE A 1 -6.29 -2.73 4.30
N ILE A 2 -6.80 -3.97 4.28
CA ILE A 2 -7.52 -4.57 5.38
C ILE A 2 -6.55 -5.27 6.33
N ASN A 3 -6.74 -5.11 7.65
CA ASN A 3 -5.94 -5.82 8.63
C ASN A 3 -6.48 -7.26 8.79
N PRO A 4 -5.63 -8.30 8.59
CA PRO A 4 -6.03 -9.69 8.73
C PRO A 4 -6.60 -10.04 10.12
N ASP A 5 -6.14 -9.41 11.18
CA ASP A 5 -6.62 -9.64 12.56
C ASP A 5 -8.10 -9.31 12.75
N MET A 6 -8.67 -8.47 11.87
CA MET A 6 -10.08 -8.10 11.87
C MET A 6 -10.95 -9.02 11.01
N VAL A 7 -10.36 -9.94 10.24
CA VAL A 7 -11.06 -10.73 9.23
C VAL A 7 -11.39 -12.12 9.77
N GLU A 8 -12.63 -12.56 9.57
CA GLU A 8 -13.07 -13.94 9.84
C GLU A 8 -12.99 -14.80 8.60
N LYS A 9 -13.47 -14.28 7.46
CA LYS A 9 -13.57 -15.02 6.20
C LYS A 9 -13.34 -14.09 5.02
N ILE A 10 -12.67 -14.62 4.00
CA ILE A 10 -12.52 -13.99 2.70
C ILE A 10 -13.09 -14.92 1.65
N GLY A 11 -14.06 -14.43 0.88
CA GLY A 11 -14.58 -15.05 -0.32
C GLY A 11 -14.00 -14.36 -1.56
N PHE A 12 -13.42 -15.11 -2.46
CA PHE A 12 -12.90 -14.60 -3.72
C PHE A 12 -13.58 -15.30 -4.90
N SER A 13 -14.17 -14.52 -5.81
CA SER A 13 -14.82 -15.02 -7.02
C SER A 13 -14.25 -14.32 -8.24
N THR A 14 -13.80 -15.08 -9.24
CA THR A 14 -13.22 -14.59 -10.51
C THR A 14 -14.21 -14.55 -11.66
N GLY A 15 -15.47 -14.95 -11.44
CA GLY A 15 -16.56 -14.98 -12.40
C GLY A 15 -17.79 -15.64 -11.80
N GLY A 16 -18.94 -15.55 -12.48
CA GLY A 16 -20.19 -16.16 -12.02
C GLY A 16 -20.70 -15.59 -10.69
N PHE A 17 -20.64 -14.29 -10.53
CA PHE A 17 -21.03 -13.62 -9.27
C PHE A 17 -22.54 -13.72 -9.02
N GLU A 18 -22.92 -13.75 -7.75
CA GLU A 18 -24.30 -13.57 -7.36
C GLU A 18 -24.81 -12.18 -7.85
N ALA A 19 -26.08 -12.09 -8.22
CA ALA A 19 -26.71 -10.86 -8.75
C ALA A 19 -26.60 -9.66 -7.81
N LYS A 20 -26.38 -9.87 -6.50
CA LYS A 20 -26.16 -8.81 -5.51
C LYS A 20 -24.89 -7.98 -5.76
N TYR A 21 -23.93 -8.50 -6.54
CA TYR A 21 -22.67 -7.83 -6.89
C TYR A 21 -22.74 -7.23 -8.31
N GLY A 22 -23.73 -6.36 -8.56
CA GLY A 22 -23.89 -5.67 -9.85
C GLY A 22 -22.64 -4.90 -10.29
N ASP A 23 -22.52 -4.64 -11.60
CA ASP A 23 -21.48 -3.83 -12.23
C ASP A 23 -20.03 -4.29 -11.99
N ARG A 24 -19.81 -5.61 -11.80
CA ARG A 24 -18.47 -6.18 -11.65
C ARG A 24 -18.06 -6.92 -12.91
N MET A 25 -16.87 -6.60 -13.42
CA MET A 25 -16.37 -7.14 -14.69
C MET A 25 -15.30 -8.22 -14.53
N SER A 26 -14.57 -8.24 -13.40
CA SER A 26 -13.41 -9.13 -13.25
C SER A 26 -13.49 -10.06 -12.04
N SER A 27 -13.58 -9.49 -10.84
CA SER A 27 -13.56 -10.27 -9.61
C SER A 27 -14.29 -9.57 -8.47
N VAL A 28 -14.70 -10.36 -7.48
CA VAL A 28 -15.30 -9.91 -6.22
C VAL A 28 -14.51 -10.48 -5.06
N LEU A 29 -14.12 -9.62 -4.14
CA LEU A 29 -13.54 -9.97 -2.85
C LEU A 29 -14.58 -9.64 -1.76
N ASP A 30 -15.20 -10.67 -1.21
CA ASP A 30 -16.19 -10.55 -0.12
C ASP A 30 -15.49 -10.81 1.22
N ILE A 31 -15.54 -9.84 2.12
CA ILE A 31 -14.80 -9.87 3.38
C ILE A 31 -15.78 -9.81 4.53
N THR A 32 -15.74 -10.85 5.36
CA THR A 32 -16.50 -10.93 6.60
C THR A 32 -15.58 -10.57 7.77
N TYR A 33 -15.94 -9.52 8.50
CA TYR A 33 -15.24 -9.13 9.71
C TYR A 33 -15.61 -10.03 10.87
N LYS A 34 -14.62 -10.40 11.67
CA LYS A 34 -14.85 -11.25 12.83
C LYS A 34 -15.57 -10.48 13.95
N ARG A 35 -16.37 -11.21 14.71
CA ARG A 35 -16.89 -10.72 15.98
C ARG A 35 -15.86 -11.07 17.06
N PRO A 36 -15.21 -10.09 17.71
CA PRO A 36 -14.23 -10.38 18.75
C PRO A 36 -14.88 -11.07 19.95
N LYS A 37 -14.06 -11.73 20.76
CA LYS A 37 -14.43 -12.15 22.12
C LYS A 37 -14.82 -10.92 22.96
N PRO A 38 -15.37 -11.06 24.19
CA PRO A 38 -15.72 -9.90 25.03
C PRO A 38 -14.59 -8.87 25.15
N PHE A 39 -13.34 -9.35 25.24
CA PHE A 39 -12.13 -8.55 25.03
C PHE A 39 -11.09 -9.39 24.27
N GLU A 40 -10.47 -8.79 23.28
CA GLU A 40 -9.44 -9.42 22.47
C GLU A 40 -8.43 -8.36 22.02
N ALA A 41 -7.14 -8.65 22.12
CA ALA A 41 -6.10 -7.76 21.67
C ALA A 41 -4.94 -8.55 21.07
N SER A 42 -4.28 -8.02 20.05
CA SER A 42 -3.04 -8.52 19.50
C SER A 42 -2.07 -7.38 19.22
N LEU A 43 -0.79 -7.65 19.38
CA LEU A 43 0.31 -6.78 19.00
C LEU A 43 1.33 -7.60 18.20
N SER A 44 1.70 -7.10 17.05
CA SER A 44 2.71 -7.69 16.18
C SER A 44 3.76 -6.62 15.84
N ALA A 45 5.03 -6.96 15.96
CA ALA A 45 6.13 -6.08 15.61
C ALA A 45 7.25 -6.87 14.93
N GLY A 46 7.89 -6.27 13.94
CA GLY A 46 8.98 -6.85 13.18
C GLY A 46 9.76 -5.79 12.40
N LEU A 47 10.75 -6.22 11.64
CA LEU A 47 11.61 -5.32 10.85
C LEU A 47 10.84 -4.51 9.79
N LEU A 48 9.72 -5.04 9.31
CA LEU A 48 8.91 -4.40 8.27
C LEU A 48 7.75 -3.58 8.82
N GLY A 49 7.66 -3.43 10.17
CA GLY A 49 6.64 -2.60 10.79
C GLY A 49 5.99 -3.23 12.02
N ALA A 50 4.90 -2.62 12.44
CA ALA A 50 4.12 -3.06 13.58
C ALA A 50 2.62 -2.93 13.31
N SER A 51 1.83 -3.78 13.94
CA SER A 51 0.38 -3.68 13.95
C SER A 51 -0.18 -3.99 15.33
N THR A 52 -1.29 -3.33 15.64
CA THR A 52 -2.07 -3.63 16.85
C THR A 52 -3.53 -3.80 16.47
N TYR A 53 -4.19 -4.67 17.18
CA TYR A 53 -5.62 -4.92 17.08
C TYR A 53 -6.23 -4.96 18.48
N ILE A 54 -7.37 -4.32 18.64
CA ILE A 54 -8.18 -4.35 19.85
C ILE A 54 -9.64 -4.55 19.46
N GLY A 55 -10.26 -5.56 20.02
CA GLY A 55 -11.68 -5.87 19.84
C GLY A 55 -12.40 -6.03 21.15
N ILE A 56 -13.62 -5.50 21.21
CA ILE A 56 -14.54 -5.69 22.32
C ILE A 56 -15.91 -6.12 21.81
N SER A 57 -16.58 -6.99 22.52
CA SER A 57 -17.98 -7.30 22.21
C SER A 57 -18.82 -7.65 23.43
N ASN A 58 -20.09 -7.39 23.30
CA ASN A 58 -21.12 -7.85 24.21
C ASN A 58 -22.33 -8.36 23.41
N LYS A 59 -23.46 -8.64 24.07
CA LYS A 59 -24.65 -9.20 23.39
C LYS A 59 -25.16 -8.35 22.22
N LYS A 60 -24.97 -7.01 22.27
CA LYS A 60 -25.54 -6.05 21.30
C LYS A 60 -24.51 -5.32 20.48
N LEU A 61 -23.29 -5.17 20.98
CA LEU A 61 -22.23 -4.37 20.35
C LEU A 61 -21.01 -5.25 20.09
N SER A 62 -20.39 -5.02 18.95
CA SER A 62 -19.06 -5.52 18.57
C SER A 62 -18.29 -4.35 17.99
N TRP A 63 -17.09 -4.09 18.49
CA TRP A 63 -16.25 -3.02 18.03
C TRP A 63 -14.80 -3.46 17.95
N SER A 64 -14.22 -3.33 16.78
CA SER A 64 -12.85 -3.73 16.47
C SER A 64 -12.07 -2.55 15.92
N ASN A 65 -10.84 -2.39 16.36
CA ASN A 65 -9.93 -1.35 15.92
C ASN A 65 -8.56 -1.95 15.59
N SER A 66 -7.92 -1.41 14.59
CA SER A 66 -6.58 -1.80 14.20
C SER A 66 -5.78 -0.59 13.75
N ILE A 67 -4.55 -0.53 14.20
CA ILE A 67 -3.53 0.39 13.70
C ILE A 67 -2.40 -0.43 13.13
N ARG A 68 -1.88 -0.02 11.97
CA ARG A 68 -0.76 -0.67 11.33
C ARG A 68 0.19 0.36 10.74
N TYR A 69 1.46 0.15 11.00
CA TYR A 69 2.56 0.83 10.33
C TYR A 69 3.41 -0.18 9.59
N LYS A 70 3.73 0.07 8.34
CA LYS A 70 4.63 -0.75 7.53
C LYS A 70 5.67 0.09 6.82
N THR A 71 6.87 -0.48 6.66
CA THR A 71 7.94 0.09 5.85
C THR A 71 8.72 -1.05 5.19
N ASN A 72 9.09 -0.86 3.93
CA ASN A 72 9.93 -1.80 3.19
C ASN A 72 11.37 -1.28 3.03
N LYS A 73 11.74 -0.23 3.75
CA LYS A 73 13.06 0.42 3.65
C LYS A 73 14.21 -0.58 3.72
N TYR A 74 14.17 -1.50 4.69
CA TYR A 74 15.24 -2.48 4.90
C TYR A 74 15.30 -3.53 3.79
N LEU A 75 14.17 -3.94 3.24
CA LEU A 75 14.11 -4.93 2.17
C LEU A 75 14.58 -4.33 0.84
N LEU A 76 14.13 -3.12 0.51
CA LEU A 76 14.48 -2.46 -0.73
C LEU A 76 15.92 -1.94 -0.75
N GLY A 77 16.47 -1.53 0.40
CA GLY A 77 17.86 -1.13 0.54
C GLY A 77 18.89 -2.27 0.34
N SER A 78 18.45 -3.53 0.37
CA SER A 78 19.31 -4.69 0.08
C SER A 78 19.33 -5.08 -1.40
N LEU A 79 18.45 -4.50 -2.22
CA LEU A 79 18.38 -4.76 -3.65
C LEU A 79 19.23 -3.74 -4.41
N GLN A 80 19.97 -4.18 -5.43
CA GLN A 80 20.65 -3.28 -6.37
C GLN A 80 19.60 -2.62 -7.29
N THR A 81 18.86 -1.66 -6.74
CA THR A 81 17.85 -0.91 -7.48
C THR A 81 18.46 0.36 -8.09
N ARG A 82 17.76 0.92 -9.09
CA ARG A 82 18.16 2.15 -9.77
C ARG A 82 17.95 3.43 -8.93
N GLY A 83 17.56 3.28 -7.67
CA GLY A 83 17.30 4.36 -6.72
C GLY A 83 16.93 3.80 -5.36
N GLU A 84 16.94 4.65 -4.37
CA GLU A 84 16.55 4.30 -2.99
C GLU A 84 15.06 4.61 -2.78
N TYR A 85 14.25 3.57 -2.57
CA TYR A 85 12.83 3.68 -2.24
C TYR A 85 12.60 3.51 -0.76
N LYS A 86 11.89 4.47 -0.15
CA LYS A 86 11.56 4.46 1.28
C LYS A 86 10.05 4.56 1.51
N PRO A 87 9.27 3.53 1.14
CA PRO A 87 7.83 3.54 1.36
C PRO A 87 7.51 3.39 2.85
N ARG A 88 6.54 4.18 3.30
CA ARG A 88 5.98 4.13 4.66
C ARG A 88 4.47 4.16 4.57
N PHE A 89 3.82 3.21 5.23
CA PHE A 89 2.38 3.04 5.22
C PHE A 89 1.85 3.11 6.64
N PHE A 90 0.85 3.94 6.84
CA PHE A 90 0.08 4.00 8.07
C PHE A 90 -1.38 3.76 7.76
N ASP A 91 -2.00 2.83 8.47
CA ASP A 91 -3.42 2.52 8.36
C ASP A 91 -4.06 2.48 9.75
N TYR A 92 -5.19 3.15 9.89
CA TYR A 92 -6.14 2.95 10.97
C TYR A 92 -7.43 2.41 10.40
N GLN A 93 -7.97 1.36 11.00
CA GLN A 93 -9.21 0.74 10.60
C GLN A 93 -10.09 0.48 11.81
N THR A 94 -11.40 0.75 11.68
CA THR A 94 -12.41 0.46 12.69
C THR A 94 -13.60 -0.23 12.06
N TYR A 95 -14.15 -1.21 12.76
CA TYR A 95 -15.40 -1.87 12.42
C TYR A 95 -16.28 -1.95 13.65
N LEU A 96 -17.48 -1.40 13.55
CA LEU A 96 -18.49 -1.39 14.61
C LEU A 96 -19.75 -2.07 14.08
N SER A 97 -20.26 -3.03 14.85
CA SER A 97 -21.52 -3.71 14.57
C SER A 97 -22.42 -3.60 15.81
N TYR A 98 -23.57 -2.96 15.64
CA TYR A 98 -24.54 -2.73 16.72
C TYR A 98 -25.89 -3.36 16.39
N GLN A 99 -26.35 -4.24 17.25
CA GLN A 99 -27.62 -4.95 17.11
C GLN A 99 -28.46 -4.73 18.37
N PRO A 100 -29.22 -3.62 18.46
CA PRO A 100 -30.03 -3.27 19.67
C PRO A 100 -31.08 -4.34 19.95
N ASN A 101 -31.65 -4.96 18.94
CA ASN A 101 -32.63 -6.03 19.00
C ASN A 101 -32.56 -6.95 17.80
N LYS A 102 -33.45 -7.96 17.71
CA LYS A 102 -33.45 -8.94 16.59
C LYS A 102 -33.81 -8.32 15.22
N GLN A 103 -34.45 -7.14 15.22
CA GLN A 103 -34.92 -6.50 13.99
C GLN A 103 -33.91 -5.56 13.36
N TRP A 104 -33.00 -4.96 14.14
CA TRP A 104 -32.07 -3.95 13.65
C TRP A 104 -30.64 -4.42 13.75
N LYS A 105 -29.90 -4.23 12.67
CA LYS A 105 -28.45 -4.36 12.63
C LYS A 105 -27.84 -3.13 11.93
N ILE A 106 -26.87 -2.50 12.59
CA ILE A 106 -26.16 -1.34 12.11
C ILE A 106 -24.68 -1.68 12.11
N ASP A 107 -24.04 -1.60 10.95
CA ASP A 107 -22.63 -1.85 10.77
C ASP A 107 -21.96 -0.59 10.24
N PHE A 108 -20.82 -0.22 10.81
CA PHE A 108 -19.99 0.89 10.36
C PHE A 108 -18.55 0.43 10.13
N ILE A 109 -17.97 0.81 9.01
CA ILE A 109 -16.56 0.64 8.68
C ILE A 109 -15.95 2.02 8.48
N GLY A 110 -14.83 2.28 9.14
CA GLY A 110 -14.00 3.45 8.91
C GLY A 110 -12.56 3.03 8.60
N ASN A 111 -11.93 3.72 7.66
CA ASN A 111 -10.52 3.53 7.34
C ASN A 111 -9.86 4.89 7.11
N ILE A 112 -8.66 5.07 7.66
CA ILE A 112 -7.78 6.20 7.40
C ILE A 112 -6.43 5.60 7.00
N SER A 113 -5.92 5.98 5.84
CA SER A 113 -4.58 5.57 5.40
C SER A 113 -3.74 6.77 5.00
N ALA A 114 -2.44 6.69 5.28
CA ALA A 114 -1.44 7.65 4.85
C ALA A 114 -0.23 6.89 4.33
N ASN A 115 0.05 7.05 3.04
CA ASN A 115 1.15 6.40 2.35
C ASN A 115 2.14 7.47 1.91
N HIS A 116 3.40 7.29 2.30
CA HIS A 116 4.50 8.16 1.90
C HIS A 116 5.49 7.34 1.09
N TYR A 117 5.88 7.87 -0.05
CA TYR A 117 6.93 7.33 -0.90
C TYR A 117 8.00 8.39 -1.05
N ASP A 118 9.20 8.10 -0.57
CA ASP A 118 10.38 8.89 -0.84
C ASP A 118 11.25 8.12 -1.82
N PHE A 119 11.60 8.71 -2.95
CA PHE A 119 12.50 8.16 -3.93
C PHE A 119 13.69 9.08 -4.12
N GLN A 120 14.89 8.51 -4.07
CA GLN A 120 16.15 9.18 -4.36
C GLN A 120 16.86 8.38 -5.45
N PRO A 121 17.03 8.95 -6.66
CA PRO A 121 17.79 8.29 -7.72
C PRO A 121 19.24 8.12 -7.30
N GLN A 122 19.89 7.07 -7.80
CA GLN A 122 21.30 6.81 -7.57
C GLN A 122 22.11 7.02 -8.84
N ASP A 123 23.32 7.50 -8.68
CA ASP A 123 24.29 7.64 -9.74
C ASP A 123 24.56 6.31 -10.43
N ARG A 124 24.86 6.38 -11.72
CA ARG A 124 25.10 5.21 -12.56
C ARG A 124 26.32 5.38 -13.40
N GLU A 125 27.02 4.28 -13.56
CA GLU A 125 28.07 4.15 -14.55
C GLU A 125 27.84 2.87 -15.36
N THR A 126 27.93 2.99 -16.67
CA THR A 126 27.83 1.87 -17.61
C THR A 126 28.97 1.98 -18.59
N ALA A 127 29.81 0.96 -18.64
CA ALA A 127 30.86 0.85 -19.63
C ALA A 127 30.39 -0.04 -20.81
N PHE A 128 30.70 0.36 -22.01
CA PHE A 128 30.38 -0.37 -23.25
C PHE A 128 31.45 -0.09 -24.32
N GLY A 129 31.51 -0.95 -25.32
CA GLY A 129 32.49 -0.85 -26.41
C GLY A 129 33.33 -2.10 -26.56
N THR A 130 34.47 -1.96 -27.18
CA THR A 130 35.45 -3.04 -27.42
C THR A 130 36.65 -2.88 -26.49
N MET A 131 37.55 -3.88 -26.43
CA MET A 131 38.81 -3.79 -25.65
C MET A 131 39.72 -2.64 -26.09
N LYS A 132 39.60 -2.18 -27.36
CA LYS A 132 40.40 -1.09 -27.91
C LYS A 132 39.74 0.28 -27.78
N ASP A 133 38.41 0.32 -27.64
CA ASP A 133 37.61 1.54 -27.53
C ASP A 133 36.55 1.32 -26.48
N ILE A 134 36.86 1.70 -25.25
CA ILE A 134 35.95 1.60 -24.11
C ILE A 134 35.31 2.95 -23.88
N LYS A 135 33.98 2.97 -23.87
CA LYS A 135 33.17 4.14 -23.51
C LYS A 135 32.56 3.92 -22.13
N SER A 136 32.66 4.92 -21.28
CA SER A 136 31.99 4.95 -20.01
C SER A 136 30.95 6.07 -20.03
N PHE A 137 29.73 5.70 -19.74
CA PHE A 137 28.60 6.62 -19.59
C PHE A 137 28.24 6.69 -18.12
N ARG A 138 28.46 7.84 -17.50
CA ARG A 138 28.17 8.10 -16.11
C ARG A 138 27.05 9.12 -16.01
N VAL A 139 26.03 8.81 -15.21
CA VAL A 139 24.92 9.70 -14.91
C VAL A 139 24.93 9.99 -13.43
N TYR A 140 24.99 11.27 -13.10
CA TYR A 140 24.82 11.80 -11.74
C TYR A 140 23.41 12.31 -11.59
N PHE A 141 22.75 11.91 -10.51
CA PHE A 141 21.42 12.38 -10.19
C PHE A 141 21.46 13.21 -8.91
N ASP A 142 20.75 14.32 -8.91
CA ASP A 142 20.47 15.13 -7.72
C ASP A 142 18.96 15.30 -7.56
N GLY A 143 18.53 15.52 -6.31
CA GLY A 143 17.13 15.72 -6.00
C GLY A 143 16.40 14.47 -5.51
N GLN A 144 15.06 14.56 -5.46
CA GLN A 144 14.20 13.54 -4.87
C GLN A 144 12.77 13.65 -5.41
N GLU A 145 12.04 12.55 -5.28
CA GLU A 145 10.60 12.50 -5.48
C GLU A 145 9.93 12.14 -4.15
N LYS A 146 8.86 12.84 -3.81
CA LYS A 146 8.07 12.61 -2.60
C LYS A 146 6.60 12.58 -2.95
N ASP A 147 5.97 11.44 -2.65
CA ASP A 147 4.56 11.24 -2.86
C ASP A 147 3.85 11.00 -1.55
N LEU A 148 2.71 11.65 -1.39
CA LEU A 148 1.84 11.55 -0.25
C LEU A 148 0.42 11.23 -0.69
N PHE A 149 -0.07 10.06 -0.30
CA PHE A 149 -1.44 9.63 -0.53
C PHE A 149 -2.15 9.49 0.81
N ARG A 150 -3.23 10.26 1.02
CA ARG A 150 -4.09 10.16 2.20
C ARG A 150 -5.49 9.79 1.77
N THR A 151 -6.03 8.71 2.34
CA THR A 151 -7.39 8.26 2.05
C THR A 151 -8.19 8.15 3.34
N TYR A 152 -9.39 8.70 3.29
CA TYR A 152 -10.41 8.59 4.33
C TYR A 152 -11.60 7.85 3.71
N PHE A 153 -12.02 6.77 4.33
CA PHE A 153 -13.13 5.97 3.86
C PHE A 153 -14.09 5.68 5.01
N GLY A 154 -15.38 5.78 4.74
CA GLY A 154 -16.42 5.38 5.66
C GLY A 154 -17.57 4.69 4.93
N SER A 155 -18.12 3.64 5.54
CA SER A 155 -19.30 2.94 5.06
C SER A 155 -20.24 2.61 6.21
N LEU A 156 -21.52 2.88 6.00
CA LEU A 156 -22.60 2.61 6.96
C LEU A 156 -23.62 1.69 6.31
N SER A 157 -23.92 0.59 6.99
CA SER A 157 -24.97 -0.35 6.62
C SER A 157 -26.03 -0.40 7.72
N ILE A 158 -27.28 -0.18 7.35
CA ILE A 158 -28.43 -0.30 8.26
C ILE A 158 -29.37 -1.36 7.68
N LYS A 159 -29.59 -2.43 8.43
CA LYS A 159 -30.50 -3.51 8.05
C LYS A 159 -31.64 -3.58 9.06
N ARG A 160 -32.87 -3.62 8.55
CA ARG A 160 -34.09 -3.81 9.34
C ARG A 160 -34.86 -5.03 8.84
N GLN A 161 -35.10 -5.98 9.74
CA GLN A 161 -35.97 -7.11 9.52
C GLN A 161 -37.44 -6.68 9.75
N LEU A 162 -38.26 -6.75 8.73
CA LEU A 162 -39.68 -6.38 8.79
C LEU A 162 -40.56 -7.58 9.14
N SER A 163 -40.21 -8.76 8.62
CA SER A 163 -40.87 -10.04 8.93
C SER A 163 -39.83 -11.18 8.78
N ASP A 164 -40.23 -12.42 9.06
CA ASP A 164 -39.35 -13.57 8.93
C ASP A 164 -38.78 -13.78 7.51
N ARG A 165 -39.46 -13.25 6.50
CA ARG A 165 -39.06 -13.40 5.09
C ARG A 165 -38.65 -12.09 4.42
N THR A 166 -38.80 -10.96 5.07
CA THR A 166 -38.60 -9.65 4.46
C THR A 166 -37.67 -8.77 5.28
N PHE A 167 -36.64 -8.24 4.63
CA PHE A 167 -35.79 -7.21 5.24
C PHE A 167 -35.55 -6.06 4.26
N VAL A 168 -35.22 -4.91 4.84
CA VAL A 168 -34.76 -3.72 4.09
C VAL A 168 -33.34 -3.40 4.55
N SER A 169 -32.48 -3.06 3.61
CA SER A 169 -31.13 -2.61 3.93
C SER A 169 -30.79 -1.34 3.18
N LEU A 170 -30.14 -0.43 3.90
CA LEU A 170 -29.49 0.76 3.35
C LEU A 170 -27.98 0.58 3.50
N LEU A 171 -27.25 0.70 2.40
CA LEU A 171 -25.79 0.74 2.39
C LEU A 171 -25.36 2.06 1.78
N THR A 172 -24.56 2.82 2.48
CA THR A 172 -23.96 4.05 1.99
C THR A 172 -22.46 4.06 2.29
N SER A 173 -21.67 4.64 1.39
CA SER A 173 -20.24 4.81 1.59
C SER A 173 -19.77 6.13 1.00
N ALA A 174 -18.71 6.65 1.58
CA ALA A 174 -18.00 7.82 1.08
C ALA A 174 -16.49 7.61 1.24
N PHE A 175 -15.74 8.18 0.31
CA PHE A 175 -14.30 8.26 0.42
C PHE A 175 -13.80 9.63 -0.02
N TYR A 176 -12.68 10.02 0.53
CA TYR A 176 -11.94 11.20 0.12
C TYR A 176 -10.46 10.83 0.03
N THR A 177 -9.84 11.13 -1.09
CA THR A 177 -8.40 10.91 -1.29
C THR A 177 -7.73 12.25 -1.60
N LYS A 178 -6.61 12.51 -0.92
CA LYS A 178 -5.70 13.59 -1.25
C LYS A 178 -4.38 12.98 -1.72
N GLU A 179 -4.00 13.34 -2.93
CA GLU A 179 -2.74 12.94 -3.56
C GLU A 179 -1.87 14.17 -3.73
N GLN A 180 -0.60 14.04 -3.41
CA GLN A 180 0.39 15.08 -3.60
C GLN A 180 1.68 14.40 -4.05
N GLU A 181 2.09 14.75 -5.26
CA GLU A 181 3.34 14.32 -5.86
C GLU A 181 4.25 15.54 -5.99
N THR A 182 5.48 15.41 -5.55
CA THR A 182 6.48 16.46 -5.63
C THR A 182 7.79 15.84 -6.07
N TYR A 183 8.29 16.28 -7.19
CA TYR A 183 9.57 15.83 -7.71
C TYR A 183 10.46 17.03 -8.07
N ASP A 184 11.74 16.88 -7.77
CA ASP A 184 12.82 17.78 -8.15
C ASP A 184 14.04 16.89 -8.42
N ILE A 185 14.14 16.38 -9.66
CA ILE A 185 15.19 15.46 -10.07
C ILE A 185 15.94 16.09 -11.23
N GLN A 186 17.24 16.27 -11.04
CA GLN A 186 18.17 16.72 -12.06
C GLN A 186 19.16 15.60 -12.39
N GLY A 187 19.35 15.32 -13.68
CA GLY A 187 20.36 14.38 -14.17
C GLY A 187 21.44 15.10 -14.95
N GLN A 188 22.69 14.82 -14.64
CA GLN A 188 23.86 15.25 -15.41
C GLN A 188 24.56 13.98 -15.91
N TYR A 189 25.04 14.01 -17.15
CA TYR A 189 25.75 12.88 -17.72
C TYR A 189 27.12 13.25 -18.25
N TRP A 190 28.02 12.30 -18.17
CA TRP A 190 29.36 12.37 -18.72
C TRP A 190 29.60 11.16 -19.60
N LEU A 191 30.08 11.40 -20.83
CA LEU A 191 30.51 10.34 -21.73
C LEU A 191 32.03 10.44 -21.86
N THR A 192 32.69 9.37 -21.47
CA THR A 192 34.15 9.25 -21.54
C THR A 192 34.51 8.19 -22.55
N GLN A 193 35.48 8.46 -23.41
CA GLN A 193 36.03 7.50 -24.35
C GLN A 193 37.53 7.31 -24.08
N THR A 194 37.93 6.04 -23.92
CA THR A 194 39.33 5.69 -23.74
C THR A 194 39.78 4.89 -24.94
N GLU A 195 40.69 5.43 -25.71
CA GLU A 195 41.34 4.74 -26.84
C GLU A 195 42.71 4.19 -26.39
N THR A 196 42.94 2.90 -26.58
CA THR A 196 44.23 2.30 -26.29
C THR A 196 45.08 2.30 -27.56
N SER A 197 46.16 3.11 -27.57
CA SER A 197 47.13 3.14 -28.64
C SER A 197 48.03 1.89 -28.63
N GLU A 198 48.06 1.16 -29.72
CA GLU A 198 48.90 -0.06 -29.85
C GLU A 198 50.42 0.23 -29.76
N ASN A 199 50.84 1.49 -29.96
CA ASN A 199 52.26 1.83 -30.04
C ASN A 199 52.92 2.28 -28.73
N LEU A 200 52.17 2.59 -27.66
CA LEU A 200 52.74 3.16 -26.45
C LEU A 200 52.18 2.57 -25.14
N GLY A 201 51.18 1.73 -25.18
CA GLY A 201 50.54 1.21 -23.95
C GLY A 201 49.87 2.29 -23.08
N VAL A 202 49.68 3.49 -23.63
CA VAL A 202 49.08 4.63 -22.92
C VAL A 202 47.71 4.90 -23.51
N GLY A 203 46.70 4.89 -22.70
CA GLY A 203 45.32 5.26 -23.08
C GLY A 203 45.19 6.78 -23.18
N THR A 204 44.54 7.26 -24.24
CA THR A 204 44.15 8.66 -24.39
C THR A 204 42.72 8.84 -23.82
N TYR A 205 42.54 9.80 -22.96
CA TYR A 205 41.29 10.11 -22.29
C TYR A 205 40.66 11.36 -22.93
N MET A 206 39.43 11.25 -23.39
CA MET A 206 38.64 12.38 -23.85
C MET A 206 37.34 12.50 -23.09
N GLU A 207 37.07 13.66 -22.53
CA GLU A 207 35.83 14.03 -21.87
C GLU A 207 34.96 14.87 -22.83
N HIS A 208 33.71 14.52 -22.98
CA HIS A 208 32.73 15.24 -23.77
C HIS A 208 31.55 15.68 -22.93
#